data_94c0f031fc93bc8caf2dcaaff7e7cfc4
#
_entry.id   94c0f031fc93bc8caf2dcaaff7e7cfc4
#
_cell.length_a   1.000
_cell.length_b   1.000
_cell.length_c   1.000
_cell.angle_alpha   90.00
_cell.angle_beta   90.00
_cell.angle_gamma   90.00
#
_symmetry.space_group_name_H-M   'P 1'
#
loop_
_entity.id
_entity.type
_entity.pdbx_description
1 polymer ?
#
loop_
_entity_poly.entity_id
_entity_poly.type
_entity_poly.pdbx_seq_one_letter_code
_entity_poly.pdbx_strand_id
1 'polypeptide(L)'
;MSKTAQSVWENCLSFIKDNIEDQAYKTWFEPIKSVELTDNALYIQVPSKFFYEWLEEHYVKLLKVALIKELGKNAKLLYKIKMENTYGNKQPFTEQLPSAHRSPMKAQEVDAPFKNLSPELKNPFVIPGIRNLKIESQLNANYSFDNFLEGDSNRLARSAGMAVANKPGGTSFNPLLIFGGVGLGKTHLAHAIGVEIKDKYPEKTVLYISAEIFTQQYIDSVKKNNRTDFIHFYQLIDVLIIDDVQFLSGKSGTQDVFFHIFNYLHQNGKQVILTSDKAPVDMQDIEQRLLSRFKWGLSAEIHQPDYETRISILKNILYRDGVDIPEEIIEYIAKNIKSNVRELEGAIISLIAQSSFNKKEVTIDLAKQVVEKFVKNVKREVSIDYIQKTVSDYFQLDLETLQSKTRKRHVVQARQLAMFFAKKFTKSSLANIGSQIGDRDHATVLHACKTVDNLISTDKQFKKYVDDIHKKLSL
;
A
#
# COMPACT_ATOMS: atom_id res chain seq x y z
N MET A 1 48.83 -17.32 -0.23
CA MET A 1 48.37 -16.18 -1.08
C MET A 1 47.30 -15.46 -0.34
N SER A 2 47.43 -14.15 -0.10
CA SER A 2 46.39 -13.34 0.55
C SER A 2 45.17 -13.27 -0.37
N LYS A 3 44.01 -13.70 0.11
CA LYS A 3 42.76 -13.60 -0.64
C LYS A 3 42.42 -12.10 -0.78
N THR A 4 42.25 -11.59 -1.98
CA THR A 4 41.79 -10.23 -2.24
C THR A 4 40.27 -10.22 -2.40
N ALA A 5 39.61 -9.07 -2.12
CA ALA A 5 38.16 -8.94 -2.30
C ALA A 5 37.72 -9.32 -3.73
N GLN A 6 38.53 -8.95 -4.71
CA GLN A 6 38.26 -9.22 -6.12
C GLN A 6 38.34 -10.72 -6.42
N SER A 7 39.38 -11.42 -5.97
CA SER A 7 39.53 -12.87 -6.23
C SER A 7 38.44 -13.69 -5.57
N VAL A 8 38.02 -13.31 -4.34
CA VAL A 8 36.90 -13.97 -3.64
C VAL A 8 35.58 -13.76 -4.36
N TRP A 9 35.33 -12.52 -4.83
CA TRP A 9 34.10 -12.22 -5.53
C TRP A 9 34.02 -12.89 -6.90
N GLU A 10 35.11 -12.91 -7.66
CA GLU A 10 35.18 -13.60 -8.95
C GLU A 10 34.92 -15.13 -8.81
N ASN A 11 35.43 -15.75 -7.77
CA ASN A 11 35.11 -17.15 -7.47
C ASN A 11 33.63 -17.35 -7.09
N CYS A 12 33.07 -16.45 -6.29
CA CYS A 12 31.62 -16.42 -5.99
C CYS A 12 30.80 -16.27 -7.27
N LEU A 13 31.17 -15.34 -8.15
CA LEU A 13 30.48 -15.11 -9.42
C LEU A 13 30.54 -16.34 -10.35
N SER A 14 31.68 -17.05 -10.42
CA SER A 14 31.78 -18.27 -11.18
C SER A 14 30.79 -19.31 -10.65
N PHE A 15 30.75 -19.52 -9.34
CA PHE A 15 29.80 -20.47 -8.73
C PHE A 15 28.36 -20.07 -8.96
N ILE A 16 28.02 -18.75 -8.86
CA ILE A 16 26.68 -18.24 -9.07
C ILE A 16 26.26 -18.44 -10.53
N LYS A 17 27.14 -18.18 -11.48
CA LYS A 17 26.89 -18.36 -12.91
C LYS A 17 26.52 -19.77 -13.28
N ASP A 18 27.16 -20.76 -12.63
CA ASP A 18 26.88 -22.20 -12.87
C ASP A 18 25.50 -22.62 -12.30
N ASN A 19 24.87 -21.81 -11.45
CA ASN A 19 23.65 -22.19 -10.72
C ASN A 19 22.41 -21.32 -11.07
N ILE A 20 22.54 -20.37 -12.01
CA ILE A 20 21.43 -19.52 -12.46
C ILE A 20 21.45 -19.36 -13.98
N GLU A 21 20.33 -18.93 -14.54
CA GLU A 21 20.23 -18.64 -15.97
C GLU A 21 21.14 -17.46 -16.39
N ASP A 22 21.75 -17.55 -17.55
CA ASP A 22 22.66 -16.53 -18.10
C ASP A 22 22.07 -15.11 -18.09
N GLN A 23 20.77 -14.98 -18.35
CA GLN A 23 20.09 -13.70 -18.36
C GLN A 23 19.96 -13.09 -16.94
N ALA A 24 19.63 -13.92 -15.96
CA ALA A 24 19.58 -13.51 -14.56
C ALA A 24 20.96 -13.13 -14.02
N TYR A 25 22.01 -13.89 -14.41
CA TYR A 25 23.40 -13.56 -14.06
C TYR A 25 23.82 -12.19 -14.58
N LYS A 26 23.60 -11.90 -15.86
CA LYS A 26 23.95 -10.62 -16.49
C LYS A 26 23.20 -9.44 -15.87
N THR A 27 21.96 -9.68 -15.46
CA THR A 27 21.11 -8.62 -14.89
C THR A 27 21.47 -8.30 -13.46
N TRP A 28 21.67 -9.31 -12.63
CA TRP A 28 21.73 -9.14 -11.17
C TRP A 28 23.14 -9.25 -10.58
N PHE A 29 24.09 -9.91 -11.23
CA PHE A 29 25.41 -10.17 -10.67
C PHE A 29 26.55 -9.48 -11.41
N GLU A 30 26.45 -9.33 -12.72
CA GLU A 30 27.47 -8.65 -13.54
C GLU A 30 27.71 -7.17 -13.14
N PRO A 31 26.67 -6.39 -12.72
CA PRO A 31 26.86 -4.99 -12.31
C PRO A 31 27.53 -4.83 -10.94
N ILE A 32 27.63 -5.89 -10.14
CA ILE A 32 28.14 -5.84 -8.76
C ILE A 32 29.67 -5.83 -8.77
N LYS A 33 30.25 -4.92 -7.99
CA LYS A 33 31.71 -4.81 -7.82
C LYS A 33 32.09 -5.16 -6.38
N SER A 34 33.18 -5.91 -6.21
CA SER A 34 33.80 -6.09 -4.89
C SER A 34 34.57 -4.82 -4.50
N VAL A 35 34.43 -4.40 -3.26
CA VAL A 35 35.04 -3.15 -2.75
C VAL A 35 36.17 -3.47 -1.79
N GLU A 36 35.91 -4.30 -0.79
CA GLU A 36 36.81 -4.53 0.33
C GLU A 36 36.58 -5.91 0.94
N LEU A 37 37.63 -6.50 1.50
CA LEU A 37 37.56 -7.72 2.30
C LEU A 37 38.23 -7.44 3.65
N THR A 38 37.45 -7.50 4.72
CA THR A 38 37.93 -7.27 6.08
C THR A 38 37.61 -8.51 6.92
N ASP A 39 38.63 -9.17 7.45
CA ASP A 39 38.54 -10.46 8.15
C ASP A 39 37.73 -11.49 7.33
N ASN A 40 36.50 -11.80 7.74
CA ASN A 40 35.57 -12.70 7.02
C ASN A 40 34.36 -11.96 6.42
N ALA A 41 34.41 -10.63 6.27
CA ALA A 41 33.36 -9.83 5.69
C ALA A 41 33.76 -9.30 4.30
N LEU A 42 33.00 -9.70 3.30
CA LEU A 42 33.15 -9.20 1.93
C LEU A 42 32.18 -8.02 1.71
N TYR A 43 32.74 -6.89 1.29
CA TYR A 43 31.95 -5.72 0.91
C TYR A 43 31.77 -5.70 -0.61
N ILE A 44 30.53 -5.71 -1.06
CA ILE A 44 30.17 -5.57 -2.47
C ILE A 44 29.40 -4.26 -2.69
N GLN A 45 29.64 -3.63 -3.83
CA GLN A 45 28.92 -2.45 -4.25
C GLN A 45 27.80 -2.81 -5.20
N VAL A 46 26.58 -2.40 -4.84
CA VAL A 46 25.37 -2.59 -5.66
C VAL A 46 24.90 -1.27 -6.23
N PRO A 47 24.25 -1.26 -7.41
CA PRO A 47 23.83 -0.04 -8.09
C PRO A 47 22.77 0.77 -7.35
N SER A 48 21.86 0.14 -6.61
CA SER A 48 20.77 0.82 -5.91
C SER A 48 20.25 0.01 -4.73
N LYS A 49 19.43 0.65 -3.88
CA LYS A 49 18.74 -0.02 -2.76
C LYS A 49 17.77 -1.10 -3.24
N PHE A 50 17.07 -0.87 -4.34
CA PHE A 50 16.22 -1.87 -4.99
C PHE A 50 17.02 -3.13 -5.38
N PHE A 51 18.23 -2.94 -5.90
CA PHE A 51 19.12 -4.04 -6.27
C PHE A 51 19.52 -4.90 -5.05
N TYR A 52 19.79 -4.25 -3.92
CA TYR A 52 20.06 -4.90 -2.65
C TYR A 52 18.85 -5.72 -2.17
N GLU A 53 17.67 -5.09 -2.11
CA GLU A 53 16.45 -5.76 -1.63
C GLU A 53 16.10 -6.98 -2.49
N TRP A 54 16.21 -6.86 -3.80
CA TRP A 54 15.97 -7.97 -4.74
C TRP A 54 16.96 -9.14 -4.56
N LEU A 55 18.23 -8.84 -4.37
CA LEU A 55 19.26 -9.88 -4.12
C LEU A 55 19.00 -10.61 -2.80
N GLU A 56 18.64 -9.90 -1.75
CA GLU A 56 18.34 -10.48 -0.44
C GLU A 56 17.04 -11.31 -0.45
N GLU A 57 16.04 -10.90 -1.25
CA GLU A 57 14.80 -11.64 -1.35
C GLU A 57 14.94 -12.93 -2.19
N HIS A 58 15.62 -12.86 -3.32
CA HIS A 58 15.62 -13.93 -4.30
C HIS A 58 16.89 -14.79 -4.31
N TYR A 59 18.05 -14.23 -3.98
CA TYR A 59 19.35 -14.87 -4.13
C TYR A 59 20.16 -15.02 -2.85
N VAL A 60 19.62 -14.67 -1.68
CA VAL A 60 20.33 -14.74 -0.39
C VAL A 60 20.89 -16.13 -0.09
N LYS A 61 20.15 -17.19 -0.41
CA LYS A 61 20.59 -18.57 -0.17
C LYS A 61 21.78 -18.93 -1.06
N LEU A 62 21.76 -18.52 -2.31
CA LEU A 62 22.82 -18.77 -3.28
C LEU A 62 24.08 -17.98 -2.92
N LEU A 63 23.94 -16.70 -2.61
CA LEU A 63 25.02 -15.83 -2.13
C LEU A 63 25.68 -16.39 -0.88
N LYS A 64 24.88 -16.88 0.07
CA LYS A 64 25.39 -17.50 1.30
C LYS A 64 26.23 -18.74 1.02
N VAL A 65 25.74 -19.62 0.16
CA VAL A 65 26.47 -20.86 -0.20
C VAL A 65 27.80 -20.52 -0.89
N ALA A 66 27.79 -19.60 -1.86
CA ALA A 66 28.97 -19.13 -2.55
C ALA A 66 30.03 -18.57 -1.58
N LEU A 67 29.57 -17.71 -0.65
CA LEU A 67 30.44 -17.05 0.31
C LEU A 67 31.04 -18.01 1.34
N ILE A 68 30.24 -18.95 1.86
CA ILE A 68 30.69 -19.96 2.81
C ILE A 68 31.74 -20.87 2.18
N LYS A 69 31.59 -21.17 0.91
CA LYS A 69 32.58 -21.99 0.16
C LYS A 69 33.94 -21.31 0.07
N GLU A 70 33.96 -19.98 -0.08
CA GLU A 70 35.18 -19.19 -0.24
C GLU A 70 35.80 -18.70 1.08
N LEU A 71 34.98 -18.24 2.03
CA LEU A 71 35.43 -17.59 3.28
C LEU A 71 35.13 -18.43 4.54
N GLY A 72 34.42 -19.56 4.42
CA GLY A 72 34.09 -20.42 5.55
C GLY A 72 32.79 -20.04 6.28
N LYS A 73 32.45 -20.78 7.36
CA LYS A 73 31.17 -20.72 8.05
C LYS A 73 30.85 -19.35 8.70
N ASN A 74 31.86 -18.54 8.97
CA ASN A 74 31.70 -17.22 9.60
C ASN A 74 31.72 -16.06 8.58
N ALA A 75 31.57 -16.38 7.28
CA ALA A 75 31.55 -15.38 6.22
C ALA A 75 30.35 -14.43 6.35
N LYS A 76 30.60 -13.14 6.13
CA LYS A 76 29.59 -12.06 6.12
C LYS A 76 29.61 -11.36 4.79
N LEU A 77 28.43 -11.02 4.26
CA LEU A 77 28.28 -10.16 3.10
C LEU A 77 27.74 -8.82 3.54
N LEU A 78 28.37 -7.74 3.10
CA LEU A 78 27.96 -6.38 3.40
C LEU A 78 27.84 -5.61 2.09
N TYR A 79 26.80 -4.77 1.98
CA TYR A 79 26.50 -4.03 0.77
C TYR A 79 26.88 -2.55 0.93
N LYS A 80 27.52 -2.01 -0.10
CA LYS A 80 27.73 -0.56 -0.26
C LYS A 80 26.90 -0.09 -1.45
N ILE A 81 26.04 0.92 -1.25
CA ILE A 81 25.27 1.52 -2.33
C ILE A 81 26.01 2.76 -2.80
N LYS A 82 26.30 2.84 -4.10
CA LYS A 82 26.90 4.05 -4.69
C LYS A 82 25.76 4.97 -5.12
N MET A 83 25.53 6.03 -4.36
CA MET A 83 24.69 7.13 -4.81
C MET A 83 25.54 8.13 -5.60
N GLU A 84 25.29 8.24 -6.90
CA GLU A 84 25.90 9.28 -7.73
C GLU A 84 25.06 10.55 -7.59
N ASN A 85 25.56 11.51 -6.80
CA ASN A 85 24.95 12.83 -6.69
C ASN A 85 25.33 13.67 -7.91
N THR A 86 24.41 13.87 -8.84
CA THR A 86 24.61 14.69 -10.03
C THR A 86 24.42 16.19 -9.76
N TYR A 87 24.03 16.60 -8.57
CA TYR A 87 23.90 18.00 -8.18
C TYR A 87 24.96 18.44 -7.16
N GLY A 88 26.00 19.10 -7.68
CA GLY A 88 26.88 20.01 -6.95
C GLY A 88 27.81 19.38 -5.93
N ASN A 89 29.10 19.34 -6.24
CA ASN A 89 30.34 19.35 -5.38
C ASN A 89 30.28 18.67 -3.99
N LYS A 90 29.55 17.60 -3.79
CA LYS A 90 29.67 16.74 -2.61
C LYS A 90 30.12 15.35 -3.03
N GLN A 91 31.06 14.79 -2.29
CA GLN A 91 31.55 13.42 -2.50
C GLN A 91 30.39 12.43 -2.48
N PRO A 92 30.41 11.38 -3.32
CA PRO A 92 29.36 10.38 -3.35
C PRO A 92 29.16 9.75 -1.97
N PHE A 93 27.93 9.77 -1.47
CA PHE A 93 27.56 9.15 -0.21
C PHE A 93 27.48 7.63 -0.39
N THR A 94 28.14 6.88 0.47
CA THR A 94 28.10 5.43 0.46
C THR A 94 27.44 4.93 1.74
N GLU A 95 26.28 4.32 1.64
CA GLU A 95 25.59 3.69 2.76
C GLU A 95 26.02 2.22 2.86
N GLN A 96 26.42 1.77 4.06
CA GLN A 96 26.76 0.37 4.33
C GLN A 96 25.52 -0.31 4.90
N LEU A 97 24.94 -1.25 4.17
CA LEU A 97 23.81 -2.06 4.63
C LEU A 97 24.33 -3.42 5.12
N PRO A 98 23.94 -3.88 6.33
CA PRO A 98 24.22 -5.22 6.77
C PRO A 98 23.40 -6.21 5.91
N SER A 99 24.00 -7.33 5.52
CA SER A 99 23.21 -8.41 4.94
C SER A 99 22.17 -8.91 5.95
N ALA A 100 20.98 -9.31 5.49
CA ALA A 100 19.87 -9.78 6.33
C ALA A 100 20.18 -11.05 7.15
N HIS A 101 21.41 -11.47 7.23
CA HIS A 101 21.90 -12.48 8.14
C HIS A 101 21.98 -11.93 9.56
N ARG A 102 20.83 -11.81 10.24
CA ARG A 102 20.83 -11.90 11.70
C ARG A 102 21.38 -13.27 12.07
N SER A 103 22.64 -13.34 12.48
CA SER A 103 23.11 -14.44 13.29
C SER A 103 22.14 -14.56 14.45
N PRO A 104 21.60 -15.75 14.77
CA PRO A 104 20.82 -15.90 15.99
C PRO A 104 21.76 -15.47 17.12
N MET A 105 21.40 -14.39 17.86
CA MET A 105 22.00 -14.15 19.16
C MET A 105 21.93 -15.47 19.89
N LYS A 106 23.06 -15.97 20.37
CA LYS A 106 23.11 -17.12 21.28
C LYS A 106 22.16 -16.82 22.40
N ALA A 107 20.95 -17.39 22.32
CA ALA A 107 20.10 -17.54 23.47
C ALA A 107 20.91 -18.44 24.41
N GLN A 108 21.23 -17.95 25.60
CA GLN A 108 21.64 -18.81 26.68
C GLN A 108 20.54 -19.86 26.80
N GLU A 109 20.90 -21.11 26.56
CA GLU A 109 20.04 -22.25 26.81
C GLU A 109 19.71 -22.25 28.32
N VAL A 110 18.53 -21.77 28.64
CA VAL A 110 17.86 -22.14 29.88
C VAL A 110 17.05 -23.38 29.53
N ASP A 111 17.50 -24.51 30.01
CA ASP A 111 16.82 -25.80 29.90
C ASP A 111 15.37 -25.66 30.46
N ALA A 112 14.42 -25.60 29.55
CA ALA A 112 13.00 -25.75 29.83
C ALA A 112 12.42 -26.77 28.85
N PRO A 113 11.65 -27.78 29.34
CA PRO A 113 11.24 -28.95 28.58
C PRO A 113 10.02 -28.67 27.68
N PHE A 114 10.18 -27.91 26.61
CA PHE A 114 9.13 -27.73 25.61
C PHE A 114 9.71 -27.80 24.17
N LYS A 115 9.97 -29.02 23.73
CA LYS A 115 10.08 -29.35 22.30
C LYS A 115 8.66 -29.44 21.73
N ASN A 116 8.44 -28.77 20.61
CA ASN A 116 7.27 -28.73 19.71
C ASN A 116 6.28 -27.61 19.98
N LEU A 117 6.62 -26.41 19.44
CA LEU A 117 5.62 -25.39 19.14
C LEU A 117 6.01 -24.73 17.81
N SER A 118 5.10 -24.85 16.84
CA SER A 118 5.09 -24.15 15.56
C SER A 118 5.27 -22.63 15.72
N PRO A 119 5.74 -21.88 14.70
CA PRO A 119 5.88 -20.43 14.77
C PRO A 119 4.51 -19.73 14.62
N GLU A 120 3.51 -20.14 15.38
CA GLU A 120 2.28 -19.40 15.57
C GLU A 120 2.48 -18.37 16.68
N LEU A 121 2.02 -17.15 16.46
CA LEU A 121 1.99 -16.06 17.45
C LEU A 121 1.57 -16.60 18.82
N LYS A 122 2.55 -16.81 19.68
CA LYS A 122 2.31 -17.33 21.02
C LYS A 122 1.58 -16.27 21.82
N ASN A 123 0.35 -16.56 22.24
CA ASN A 123 -0.35 -15.75 23.21
C ASN A 123 0.52 -15.68 24.49
N PRO A 124 1.03 -14.48 24.87
CA PRO A 124 1.98 -14.36 25.99
C PRO A 124 1.40 -14.68 27.35
N PHE A 125 0.07 -14.84 27.46
CA PHE A 125 -0.63 -15.06 28.73
C PHE A 125 -0.71 -16.53 29.17
N VAL A 126 -0.17 -17.46 28.37
CA VAL A 126 -0.14 -18.88 28.74
C VAL A 126 0.99 -19.22 29.75
N ILE A 127 1.85 -18.27 30.09
CA ILE A 127 2.96 -18.48 31.02
C ILE A 127 2.80 -17.56 32.24
N PRO A 128 2.34 -18.07 33.42
CA PRO A 128 2.31 -17.29 34.62
C PRO A 128 3.73 -16.94 35.10
N GLY A 129 4.04 -15.65 35.20
CA GLY A 129 5.27 -15.19 35.85
C GLY A 129 6.22 -14.34 34.99
N ILE A 130 5.96 -14.07 33.69
CA ILE A 130 6.83 -13.24 32.90
C ILE A 130 6.37 -11.77 32.94
N ARG A 131 7.10 -10.96 33.70
CA ARG A 131 6.84 -9.52 33.89
C ARG A 131 7.35 -8.62 32.73
N ASN A 132 8.11 -9.15 31.77
CA ASN A 132 8.67 -8.36 30.65
C ASN A 132 8.39 -9.06 29.29
N LEU A 133 7.15 -8.97 28.82
CA LEU A 133 6.80 -9.36 27.47
C LEU A 133 7.25 -8.27 26.51
N LYS A 134 8.29 -8.52 25.73
CA LYS A 134 8.62 -7.69 24.55
C LYS A 134 7.59 -7.98 23.47
N ILE A 135 6.55 -7.13 23.41
CA ILE A 135 5.60 -7.13 22.30
C ILE A 135 6.31 -6.53 21.09
N GLU A 136 6.42 -7.30 20.01
CA GLU A 136 6.95 -6.79 18.74
C GLU A 136 6.00 -5.74 18.16
N SER A 137 6.52 -4.58 17.85
CA SER A 137 5.70 -3.43 17.42
C SER A 137 5.06 -3.58 16.05
N GLN A 138 5.51 -4.52 15.20
CA GLN A 138 5.09 -4.71 13.81
C GLN A 138 5.25 -3.45 12.94
N LEU A 139 6.08 -2.51 13.38
CA LEU A 139 6.35 -1.27 12.67
C LEU A 139 7.38 -1.48 11.54
N ASN A 140 7.14 -0.82 10.42
CA ASN A 140 8.12 -0.74 9.34
C ASN A 140 9.00 0.50 9.53
N ALA A 141 10.26 0.28 9.88
CA ALA A 141 11.23 1.36 10.11
C ALA A 141 11.54 2.22 8.87
N ASN A 142 11.20 1.73 7.66
CA ASN A 142 11.38 2.49 6.43
C ASN A 142 10.36 3.64 6.29
N TYR A 143 9.29 3.65 7.08
CA TYR A 143 8.30 4.71 7.10
C TYR A 143 8.61 5.66 8.26
N SER A 144 9.16 6.82 7.95
CA SER A 144 9.52 7.87 8.92
C SER A 144 8.90 9.22 8.54
N PHE A 145 8.94 10.19 9.45
CA PHE A 145 8.56 11.56 9.13
C PHE A 145 9.50 12.25 8.15
N ASP A 146 10.75 11.80 8.05
CA ASP A 146 11.76 12.39 7.14
C ASP A 146 11.44 12.08 5.68
N ASN A 147 10.87 10.91 5.41
CA ASN A 147 10.47 10.52 4.06
C ASN A 147 8.97 10.69 3.77
N PHE A 148 8.20 11.18 4.76
CA PHE A 148 6.83 11.64 4.58
C PHE A 148 6.80 13.12 4.24
N LEU A 149 6.81 13.44 2.95
CA LEU A 149 6.90 14.83 2.48
C LEU A 149 5.65 15.62 2.84
N GLU A 150 5.87 16.80 3.43
CA GLU A 150 4.79 17.73 3.77
C GLU A 150 4.33 18.49 2.53
N GLY A 151 3.04 18.59 2.35
CA GLY A 151 2.35 19.43 1.38
C GLY A 151 1.04 19.95 1.98
N ASP A 152 0.35 20.85 1.28
CA ASP A 152 -0.93 21.39 1.76
C ASP A 152 -1.97 20.27 1.96
N SER A 153 -1.88 19.21 1.15
CA SER A 153 -2.78 18.06 1.18
C SER A 153 -2.70 17.20 2.44
N ASN A 154 -1.60 17.24 3.19
CA ASN A 154 -1.36 16.37 4.34
C ASN A 154 -0.83 17.11 5.59
N ARG A 155 -0.66 18.43 5.54
CA ARG A 155 -0.07 19.25 6.61
C ARG A 155 -0.74 19.03 7.96
N LEU A 156 -2.08 19.04 8.00
CA LEU A 156 -2.83 18.84 9.25
C LEU A 156 -2.54 17.45 9.84
N ALA A 157 -2.63 16.39 9.02
CA ALA A 157 -2.41 15.02 9.47
C ALA A 157 -0.96 14.81 9.95
N ARG A 158 0.03 15.35 9.23
CA ARG A 158 1.44 15.29 9.60
C ARG A 158 1.72 16.03 10.92
N SER A 159 1.23 17.27 11.05
CA SER A 159 1.41 18.07 12.25
C SER A 159 0.75 17.44 13.48
N ALA A 160 -0.45 16.87 13.32
CA ALA A 160 -1.14 16.13 14.38
C ALA A 160 -0.37 14.86 14.75
N GLY A 161 0.16 14.13 13.77
CA GLY A 161 1.01 12.96 13.98
C GLY A 161 2.27 13.29 14.78
N MET A 162 2.95 14.38 14.43
CA MET A 162 4.12 14.88 15.18
C MET A 162 3.78 15.26 16.62
N ALA A 163 2.64 15.92 16.84
CA ALA A 163 2.18 16.28 18.18
C ALA A 163 1.89 15.03 19.04
N VAL A 164 1.25 14.01 18.45
CA VAL A 164 1.02 12.71 19.11
C VAL A 164 2.34 11.99 19.37
N ALA A 165 3.27 11.98 18.42
CA ALA A 165 4.58 11.36 18.60
C ALA A 165 5.40 12.03 19.72
N ASN A 166 5.28 13.34 19.87
CA ASN A 166 5.96 14.07 20.96
C ASN A 166 5.32 13.85 22.34
N LYS A 167 4.03 13.56 22.43
CA LYS A 167 3.34 13.36 23.70
C LYS A 167 2.19 12.36 23.54
N PRO A 168 2.49 11.06 23.40
CA PRO A 168 1.46 10.04 23.18
C PRO A 168 0.54 9.89 24.41
N GLY A 169 -0.78 9.99 24.16
CA GLY A 169 -1.82 9.96 25.19
C GLY A 169 -1.99 11.28 25.96
N GLY A 170 -1.09 12.25 25.78
CA GLY A 170 -1.13 13.53 26.48
C GLY A 170 -1.64 14.71 25.66
N THR A 171 -2.12 14.48 24.43
CA THR A 171 -2.74 15.46 23.58
C THR A 171 -4.26 15.26 23.51
N SER A 172 -5.01 16.30 23.09
CA SER A 172 -6.44 16.16 22.78
C SER A 172 -6.71 15.33 21.50
N PHE A 173 -5.65 14.90 20.79
CA PHE A 173 -5.73 14.11 19.56
C PHE A 173 -5.77 12.59 19.88
N ASN A 174 -6.69 12.19 20.74
CA ASN A 174 -6.89 10.80 21.13
C ASN A 174 -8.38 10.43 21.07
N PRO A 175 -8.82 9.62 20.10
CA PRO A 175 -7.99 9.02 19.03
C PRO A 175 -7.52 10.04 17.99
N LEU A 176 -6.42 9.71 17.28
CA LEU A 176 -6.08 10.34 16.02
C LEU A 176 -6.59 9.46 14.89
N LEU A 177 -7.57 9.92 14.14
CA LEU A 177 -8.04 9.24 12.93
C LEU A 177 -7.47 9.92 11.70
N ILE A 178 -6.72 9.17 10.90
CA ILE A 178 -6.15 9.62 9.63
C ILE A 178 -6.99 8.98 8.52
N PHE A 179 -7.66 9.77 7.70
CA PHE A 179 -8.49 9.24 6.64
C PHE A 179 -8.22 9.93 5.29
N GLY A 180 -8.67 9.31 4.19
CA GLY A 180 -8.47 9.82 2.84
C GLY A 180 -8.43 8.69 1.82
N GLY A 181 -8.35 9.01 0.53
CA GLY A 181 -8.34 8.02 -0.54
C GLY A 181 -7.24 6.96 -0.44
N VAL A 182 -7.39 5.88 -1.21
CA VAL A 182 -6.39 4.80 -1.26
C VAL A 182 -5.05 5.32 -1.79
N GLY A 183 -3.93 4.87 -1.19
CA GLY A 183 -2.58 5.19 -1.67
C GLY A 183 -2.11 6.62 -1.43
N LEU A 184 -2.73 7.37 -0.50
CA LEU A 184 -2.34 8.74 -0.15
C LEU A 184 -1.31 8.84 0.99
N GLY A 185 -0.84 7.72 1.54
CA GLY A 185 0.19 7.70 2.58
C GLY A 185 -0.31 7.56 4.02
N LYS A 186 -1.59 7.20 4.26
CA LYS A 186 -2.15 6.99 5.61
C LYS A 186 -1.35 5.98 6.45
N THR A 187 -1.12 4.80 5.88
CA THR A 187 -0.31 3.74 6.50
C THR A 187 1.12 4.21 6.77
N HIS A 188 1.73 4.94 5.83
CA HIS A 188 3.05 5.53 6.01
C HIS A 188 3.08 6.45 7.24
N LEU A 189 2.15 7.40 7.33
CA LEU A 189 2.09 8.33 8.46
C LEU A 189 1.84 7.59 9.79
N ALA A 190 0.96 6.58 9.79
CA ALA A 190 0.70 5.77 10.98
C ALA A 190 1.96 5.04 11.47
N HIS A 191 2.73 4.44 10.58
CA HIS A 191 4.03 3.85 10.92
C HIS A 191 5.03 4.90 11.39
N ALA A 192 5.14 6.05 10.69
CA ALA A 192 6.06 7.12 11.05
C ALA A 192 5.81 7.62 12.47
N ILE A 193 4.55 7.80 12.86
CA ILE A 193 4.17 8.16 14.24
C ILE A 193 4.65 7.08 15.22
N GLY A 194 4.39 5.80 14.92
CA GLY A 194 4.77 4.68 15.78
C GLY A 194 6.29 4.54 15.95
N VAL A 195 7.05 4.69 14.87
CA VAL A 195 8.53 4.66 14.87
C VAL A 195 9.07 5.80 15.73
N GLU A 196 8.62 7.03 15.51
CA GLU A 196 9.05 8.21 16.27
C GLU A 196 8.73 8.09 17.76
N ILE A 197 7.55 7.53 18.13
CA ILE A 197 7.22 7.27 19.54
C ILE A 197 8.19 6.26 20.13
N LYS A 198 8.51 5.20 19.42
CA LYS A 198 9.39 4.13 19.92
C LYS A 198 10.82 4.60 20.11
N ASP A 199 11.28 5.49 19.23
CA ASP A 199 12.61 6.09 19.33
C ASP A 199 12.70 7.08 20.52
N LYS A 200 11.65 7.88 20.75
CA LYS A 200 11.60 8.83 21.87
C LYS A 200 11.28 8.21 23.22
N TYR A 201 10.47 7.15 23.22
CA TYR A 201 9.95 6.47 24.41
C TYR A 201 10.14 4.96 24.29
N PRO A 202 11.38 4.45 24.41
CA PRO A 202 11.68 3.01 24.25
C PRO A 202 10.92 2.10 25.24
N GLU A 203 10.50 2.66 26.38
CA GLU A 203 9.74 1.96 27.42
C GLU A 203 8.28 1.76 27.05
N LYS A 204 7.72 2.55 26.12
CA LYS A 204 6.32 2.41 25.69
C LYS A 204 6.11 1.23 24.77
N THR A 205 5.06 0.51 25.02
CA THR A 205 4.61 -0.60 24.17
C THR A 205 3.78 -0.05 23.03
N VAL A 206 4.37 0.00 21.82
CA VAL A 206 3.70 0.41 20.57
C VAL A 206 3.35 -0.83 19.78
N LEU A 207 2.10 -0.95 19.35
CA LEU A 207 1.65 -2.03 18.45
C LEU A 207 0.94 -1.44 17.23
N TYR A 208 1.43 -1.82 16.04
CA TYR A 208 0.74 -1.63 14.78
C TYR A 208 0.06 -2.94 14.34
N ILE A 209 -1.19 -2.86 13.89
CA ILE A 209 -1.94 -3.99 13.37
C ILE A 209 -3.00 -3.52 12.37
N SER A 210 -3.25 -4.30 11.32
CA SER A 210 -4.41 -4.04 10.45
C SER A 210 -5.71 -4.55 11.08
N ALA A 211 -6.84 -3.90 10.77
CA ALA A 211 -8.15 -4.32 11.25
C ALA A 211 -8.53 -5.74 10.80
N GLU A 212 -7.99 -6.22 9.70
CA GLU A 212 -8.16 -7.60 9.24
C GLU A 212 -7.45 -8.59 10.15
N ILE A 213 -6.17 -8.35 10.48
CA ILE A 213 -5.39 -9.20 11.39
C ILE A 213 -6.00 -9.17 12.79
N PHE A 214 -6.39 -7.99 13.28
CA PHE A 214 -7.12 -7.84 14.55
C PHE A 214 -8.38 -8.72 14.58
N THR A 215 -9.18 -8.69 13.53
CA THR A 215 -10.39 -9.51 13.38
C THR A 215 -10.05 -11.00 13.40
N GLN A 216 -9.03 -11.42 12.66
CA GLN A 216 -8.61 -12.81 12.60
C GLN A 216 -8.14 -13.31 13.99
N GLN A 217 -7.31 -12.54 14.66
CA GLN A 217 -6.86 -12.87 16.02
C GLN A 217 -8.02 -12.98 17.03
N TYR A 218 -9.02 -12.09 16.92
CA TYR A 218 -10.22 -12.17 17.75
C TYR A 218 -11.02 -13.46 17.47
N ILE A 219 -11.26 -13.79 16.19
CA ILE A 219 -11.97 -15.02 15.81
C ILE A 219 -11.24 -16.25 16.35
N ASP A 220 -9.91 -16.29 16.25
CA ASP A 220 -9.11 -17.39 16.75
C ASP A 220 -9.14 -17.49 18.28
N SER A 221 -9.17 -16.35 18.97
CA SER A 221 -9.33 -16.32 20.43
C SER A 221 -10.69 -16.86 20.88
N VAL A 222 -11.76 -16.57 20.15
CA VAL A 222 -13.10 -17.11 20.42
C VAL A 222 -13.11 -18.62 20.18
N LYS A 223 -12.57 -19.12 19.08
CA LYS A 223 -12.47 -20.56 18.79
C LYS A 223 -11.68 -21.33 19.84
N LYS A 224 -10.63 -20.71 20.39
CA LYS A 224 -9.77 -21.30 21.44
C LYS A 224 -10.29 -21.04 22.87
N ASN A 225 -11.43 -20.40 23.03
CA ASN A 225 -12.03 -19.98 24.31
C ASN A 225 -11.13 -19.06 25.16
N ASN A 226 -10.29 -18.24 24.51
CA ASN A 226 -9.29 -17.35 25.14
C ASN A 226 -9.62 -15.86 24.93
N ARG A 227 -10.92 -15.50 24.87
CA ARG A 227 -11.37 -14.11 24.64
C ARG A 227 -10.84 -13.14 25.69
N THR A 228 -10.80 -13.56 26.95
CA THR A 228 -10.31 -12.73 28.06
C THR A 228 -8.83 -12.39 27.89
N ASP A 229 -8.01 -13.37 27.52
CA ASP A 229 -6.58 -13.17 27.30
C ASP A 229 -6.32 -12.21 26.12
N PHE A 230 -7.13 -12.32 25.05
CA PHE A 230 -7.07 -11.40 23.94
C PHE A 230 -7.32 -9.95 24.37
N ILE A 231 -8.35 -9.70 25.17
CA ILE A 231 -8.66 -8.36 25.69
C ILE A 231 -7.51 -7.85 26.57
N HIS A 232 -7.04 -8.68 27.51
CA HIS A 232 -5.93 -8.31 28.41
C HIS A 232 -4.65 -7.99 27.64
N PHE A 233 -4.33 -8.72 26.56
CA PHE A 233 -3.17 -8.43 25.72
C PHE A 233 -3.24 -7.00 25.16
N TYR A 234 -4.36 -6.60 24.57
CA TYR A 234 -4.52 -5.25 24.02
C TYR A 234 -4.54 -4.17 25.12
N GLN A 235 -4.96 -4.51 26.33
CA GLN A 235 -4.93 -3.59 27.47
C GLN A 235 -3.51 -3.27 27.98
N LEU A 236 -2.50 -4.07 27.65
CA LEU A 236 -1.10 -3.79 28.00
C LEU A 236 -0.43 -2.76 27.09
N ILE A 237 -1.00 -2.49 25.93
CA ILE A 237 -0.43 -1.61 24.91
C ILE A 237 -0.58 -0.16 25.33
N ASP A 238 0.48 0.66 25.13
CA ASP A 238 0.46 2.09 25.44
C ASP A 238 0.06 2.92 24.23
N VAL A 239 0.42 2.46 23.03
CA VAL A 239 0.06 3.10 21.76
C VAL A 239 -0.43 2.04 20.79
N LEU A 240 -1.72 2.07 20.50
CA LEU A 240 -2.36 1.14 19.58
C LEU A 240 -2.62 1.84 18.25
N ILE A 241 -2.04 1.30 17.17
CA ILE A 241 -2.24 1.76 15.80
C ILE A 241 -3.04 0.68 15.07
N ILE A 242 -4.27 1.02 14.63
CA ILE A 242 -5.08 0.13 13.80
C ILE A 242 -5.25 0.72 12.42
N ASP A 243 -4.72 0.00 11.45
CA ASP A 243 -4.78 0.38 10.04
C ASP A 243 -6.05 -0.17 9.39
N ASP A 244 -6.65 0.65 8.51
CA ASP A 244 -7.81 0.29 7.70
C ASP A 244 -9.05 -0.16 8.51
N VAL A 245 -9.48 0.67 9.48
CA VAL A 245 -10.61 0.34 10.36
C VAL A 245 -11.95 0.11 9.64
N GLN A 246 -12.09 0.52 8.37
CA GLN A 246 -13.26 0.19 7.56
C GLN A 246 -13.48 -1.32 7.39
N PHE A 247 -12.44 -2.14 7.55
CA PHE A 247 -12.57 -3.61 7.51
C PHE A 247 -13.24 -4.22 8.75
N LEU A 248 -13.56 -3.42 9.76
CA LEU A 248 -14.43 -3.83 10.87
C LEU A 248 -15.92 -3.84 10.47
N SER A 249 -16.28 -3.24 9.33
CA SER A 249 -17.65 -3.15 8.82
C SER A 249 -18.33 -4.53 8.73
N GLY A 250 -19.57 -4.61 9.20
CA GLY A 250 -20.37 -5.86 9.19
C GLY A 250 -19.94 -6.93 10.19
N LYS A 251 -18.93 -6.70 11.05
CA LYS A 251 -18.38 -7.69 11.99
C LYS A 251 -18.73 -7.33 13.44
N SER A 252 -20.01 -7.43 13.81
CA SER A 252 -20.54 -6.96 15.10
C SER A 252 -19.76 -7.46 16.32
N GLY A 253 -19.39 -8.75 16.39
CA GLY A 253 -18.62 -9.31 17.51
C GLY A 253 -17.20 -8.70 17.62
N THR A 254 -16.56 -8.40 16.50
CA THR A 254 -15.25 -7.73 16.47
C THR A 254 -15.38 -6.26 16.87
N GLN A 255 -16.44 -5.59 16.40
CA GLN A 255 -16.73 -4.21 16.77
C GLN A 255 -16.99 -4.07 18.27
N ASP A 256 -17.70 -5.02 18.87
CA ASP A 256 -17.99 -5.05 20.31
C ASP A 256 -16.70 -5.16 21.14
N VAL A 257 -15.84 -6.11 20.84
CA VAL A 257 -14.58 -6.27 21.58
C VAL A 257 -13.64 -5.10 21.36
N PHE A 258 -13.59 -4.56 20.11
CA PHE A 258 -12.79 -3.37 19.84
C PHE A 258 -13.28 -2.16 20.62
N PHE A 259 -14.60 -1.96 20.76
CA PHE A 259 -15.18 -0.91 21.58
C PHE A 259 -14.73 -1.00 23.03
N HIS A 260 -14.70 -2.20 23.63
CA HIS A 260 -14.22 -2.41 25.00
C HIS A 260 -12.73 -2.09 25.15
N ILE A 261 -11.89 -2.56 24.22
CA ILE A 261 -10.45 -2.26 24.21
C ILE A 261 -10.21 -0.77 24.06
N PHE A 262 -10.89 -0.13 23.09
CA PHE A 262 -10.78 1.31 22.85
C PHE A 262 -11.10 2.13 24.11
N ASN A 263 -12.23 1.85 24.76
CA ASN A 263 -12.63 2.58 25.97
C ASN A 263 -11.59 2.42 27.09
N TYR A 264 -11.07 1.20 27.29
CA TYR A 264 -10.03 0.95 28.29
C TYR A 264 -8.77 1.77 28.00
N LEU A 265 -8.27 1.73 26.77
CA LEU A 265 -7.07 2.47 26.37
C LEU A 265 -7.26 3.99 26.55
N HIS A 266 -8.36 4.51 26.05
CA HIS A 266 -8.68 5.93 26.15
C HIS A 266 -8.81 6.42 27.60
N GLN A 267 -9.52 5.68 28.46
CA GLN A 267 -9.71 6.02 29.88
C GLN A 267 -8.40 5.99 30.67
N ASN A 268 -7.45 5.16 30.28
CA ASN A 268 -6.14 5.07 30.92
C ASN A 268 -5.08 5.99 30.27
N GLY A 269 -5.49 6.96 29.46
CA GLY A 269 -4.56 7.91 28.83
C GLY A 269 -3.61 7.29 27.80
N LYS A 270 -3.94 6.10 27.28
CA LYS A 270 -3.18 5.41 26.25
C LYS A 270 -3.59 5.92 24.86
N GLN A 271 -2.64 6.03 23.96
CA GLN A 271 -2.90 6.59 22.63
C GLN A 271 -3.53 5.57 21.68
N VAL A 272 -4.56 5.98 20.96
CA VAL A 272 -5.14 5.24 19.84
C VAL A 272 -4.97 6.03 18.54
N ILE A 273 -4.46 5.36 17.51
CA ILE A 273 -4.30 5.91 16.16
C ILE A 273 -5.02 4.98 15.19
N LEU A 274 -5.85 5.55 14.34
CA LEU A 274 -6.68 4.81 13.40
C LEU A 274 -6.44 5.34 11.99
N THR A 275 -6.46 4.46 11.01
CA THR A 275 -6.51 4.88 9.60
C THR A 275 -7.77 4.36 8.92
N SER A 276 -8.21 5.05 7.87
CA SER A 276 -9.37 4.66 7.07
C SER A 276 -9.34 5.23 5.67
N ASP A 277 -9.88 4.49 4.70
CA ASP A 277 -10.13 5.00 3.35
C ASP A 277 -11.37 5.91 3.26
N LYS A 278 -12.20 5.93 4.32
CA LYS A 278 -13.46 6.68 4.36
C LYS A 278 -13.53 7.59 5.57
N ALA A 279 -14.20 8.72 5.44
CA ALA A 279 -14.56 9.54 6.59
C ALA A 279 -15.51 8.77 7.53
N PRO A 280 -15.50 9.05 8.85
CA PRO A 280 -16.41 8.39 9.78
C PRO A 280 -17.90 8.52 9.44
N VAL A 281 -18.29 9.57 8.73
CA VAL A 281 -19.68 9.79 8.29
C VAL A 281 -20.09 8.87 7.15
N ASP A 282 -19.12 8.38 6.36
CA ASP A 282 -19.33 7.54 5.18
C ASP A 282 -19.11 6.05 5.47
N MET A 283 -18.75 5.70 6.72
CA MET A 283 -18.58 4.31 7.12
C MET A 283 -19.93 3.63 7.32
N GLN A 284 -20.23 2.66 6.46
CA GLN A 284 -21.45 1.84 6.55
C GLN A 284 -21.19 0.59 7.40
N ASP A 285 -22.23 0.05 8.04
CA ASP A 285 -22.20 -1.18 8.84
C ASP A 285 -21.19 -1.15 10.01
N ILE A 286 -20.88 0.04 10.51
CA ILE A 286 -20.17 0.26 11.78
C ILE A 286 -21.13 0.83 12.81
N GLU A 287 -21.10 0.28 14.01
CA GLU A 287 -21.99 0.68 15.09
C GLU A 287 -21.80 2.16 15.49
N GLN A 288 -22.88 2.88 15.72
CA GLN A 288 -22.90 4.30 16.06
C GLN A 288 -22.02 4.64 17.28
N ARG A 289 -21.93 3.72 18.26
CA ARG A 289 -21.07 3.90 19.42
C ARG A 289 -19.58 3.95 19.06
N LEU A 290 -19.11 3.15 18.06
CA LEU A 290 -17.74 3.21 17.55
C LEU A 290 -17.50 4.45 16.71
N LEU A 291 -18.45 4.81 15.83
CA LEU A 291 -18.36 6.04 15.04
C LEU A 291 -18.26 7.29 15.93
N SER A 292 -18.98 7.33 17.04
CA SER A 292 -18.86 8.39 18.03
C SER A 292 -17.47 8.45 18.64
N ARG A 293 -16.85 7.30 18.91
CA ARG A 293 -15.46 7.19 19.43
C ARG A 293 -14.43 7.65 18.41
N PHE A 294 -14.59 7.26 17.15
CA PHE A 294 -13.68 7.69 16.06
C PHE A 294 -13.69 9.22 15.89
N LYS A 295 -14.82 9.87 16.10
CA LYS A 295 -15.00 11.33 16.02
C LYS A 295 -14.57 12.08 17.29
N TRP A 296 -14.28 11.40 18.39
CA TRP A 296 -14.03 12.06 19.69
C TRP A 296 -12.77 12.92 19.70
N GLY A 297 -11.68 12.43 19.11
CA GLY A 297 -10.41 13.16 19.04
C GLY A 297 -10.28 14.02 17.76
N LEU A 298 -9.17 13.88 17.06
CA LEU A 298 -8.94 14.56 15.80
C LEU A 298 -9.10 13.60 14.62
N SER A 299 -9.95 13.99 13.67
CA SER A 299 -10.02 13.35 12.36
C SER A 299 -9.30 14.22 11.33
N ALA A 300 -8.18 13.75 10.81
CA ALA A 300 -7.33 14.45 9.85
C ALA A 300 -7.42 13.80 8.49
N GLU A 301 -7.86 14.56 7.50
CA GLU A 301 -7.96 14.09 6.12
C GLU A 301 -6.64 14.29 5.37
N ILE A 302 -6.28 13.29 4.56
CA ILE A 302 -5.20 13.39 3.58
C ILE A 302 -5.83 13.43 2.19
N HIS A 303 -5.57 14.53 1.49
CA HIS A 303 -6.02 14.73 0.11
C HIS A 303 -4.96 14.30 -0.91
N GLN A 304 -5.34 14.33 -2.18
CA GLN A 304 -4.40 14.12 -3.28
C GLN A 304 -3.32 15.21 -3.26
N PRO A 305 -2.04 14.85 -3.44
CA PRO A 305 -0.96 15.82 -3.48
C PRO A 305 -1.08 16.72 -4.70
N ASP A 306 -0.75 18.00 -4.54
CA ASP A 306 -0.64 18.95 -5.63
C ASP A 306 0.54 18.62 -6.55
N TYR A 307 0.68 19.37 -7.65
CA TYR A 307 1.71 19.09 -8.66
C TYR A 307 3.13 19.20 -8.10
N GLU A 308 3.41 20.20 -7.28
CA GLU A 308 4.74 20.44 -6.69
C GLU A 308 5.10 19.37 -5.67
N THR A 309 4.12 18.98 -4.84
CA THR A 309 4.28 17.87 -3.90
C THR A 309 4.55 16.55 -4.63
N ARG A 310 3.87 16.28 -5.76
CA ARG A 310 4.12 15.08 -6.57
C ARG A 310 5.54 15.06 -7.15
N ILE A 311 6.04 16.17 -7.67
CA ILE A 311 7.43 16.29 -8.14
C ILE A 311 8.40 16.03 -6.98
N SER A 312 8.15 16.62 -5.83
CA SER A 312 9.00 16.44 -4.64
C SER A 312 9.02 14.98 -4.18
N ILE A 313 7.85 14.30 -4.19
CA ILE A 313 7.75 12.87 -3.88
C ILE A 313 8.58 12.04 -4.87
N LEU A 314 8.43 12.28 -6.15
CA LEU A 314 9.17 11.55 -7.19
C LEU A 314 10.68 11.77 -7.06
N LYS A 315 11.12 13.02 -6.84
CA LYS A 315 12.54 13.35 -6.62
C LYS A 315 13.09 12.65 -5.36
N ASN A 316 12.30 12.59 -4.29
CA ASN A 316 12.72 11.91 -3.05
C ASN A 316 12.85 10.39 -3.26
N ILE A 317 11.90 9.75 -3.96
CA ILE A 317 11.97 8.32 -4.30
C ILE A 317 13.24 8.05 -5.12
N LEU A 318 13.47 8.83 -6.18
CA LEU A 318 14.64 8.68 -7.04
C LEU A 318 15.96 8.90 -6.29
N TYR A 319 15.99 9.91 -5.43
CA TYR A 319 17.17 10.19 -4.57
C TYR A 319 17.45 9.01 -3.64
N ARG A 320 16.42 8.48 -2.97
CA ARG A 320 16.55 7.33 -2.08
C ARG A 320 17.04 6.08 -2.82
N ASP A 321 16.55 5.86 -4.03
CA ASP A 321 16.89 4.69 -4.84
C ASP A 321 18.20 4.89 -5.65
N GLY A 322 18.85 6.08 -5.53
CA GLY A 322 20.11 6.39 -6.20
C GLY A 322 20.01 6.44 -7.72
N VAL A 323 18.83 6.78 -8.25
CA VAL A 323 18.54 6.83 -9.69
C VAL A 323 18.42 8.27 -10.14
N ASP A 324 19.12 8.64 -11.22
CA ASP A 324 18.98 9.93 -11.89
C ASP A 324 18.11 9.78 -13.16
N ILE A 325 17.07 10.60 -13.25
CA ILE A 325 16.13 10.63 -14.38
C ILE A 325 15.98 12.09 -14.81
N PRO A 326 15.97 12.37 -16.13
CA PRO A 326 15.77 13.72 -16.65
C PRO A 326 14.51 14.39 -16.07
N GLU A 327 14.62 15.65 -15.70
CA GLU A 327 13.55 16.42 -15.04
C GLU A 327 12.26 16.45 -15.88
N GLU A 328 12.38 16.53 -17.19
CA GLU A 328 11.26 16.46 -18.14
C GLU A 328 10.38 15.21 -17.93
N ILE A 329 11.01 14.07 -17.60
CA ILE A 329 10.31 12.80 -17.38
C ILE A 329 9.58 12.83 -16.02
N ILE A 330 10.23 13.38 -14.98
CA ILE A 330 9.62 13.55 -13.66
C ILE A 330 8.39 14.43 -13.75
N GLU A 331 8.50 15.57 -14.45
CA GLU A 331 7.38 16.49 -14.69
C GLU A 331 6.25 15.82 -15.48
N TYR A 332 6.61 15.04 -16.52
CA TYR A 332 5.63 14.31 -17.31
C TYR A 332 4.83 13.32 -16.46
N ILE A 333 5.50 12.53 -15.61
CA ILE A 333 4.85 11.58 -14.70
C ILE A 333 3.96 12.33 -13.70
N ALA A 334 4.49 13.36 -13.03
CA ALA A 334 3.76 14.18 -12.06
C ALA A 334 2.52 14.86 -12.65
N LYS A 335 2.57 15.27 -13.92
CA LYS A 335 1.45 15.92 -14.61
C LYS A 335 0.33 14.95 -14.93
N ASN A 336 0.67 13.72 -15.30
CA ASN A 336 -0.29 12.75 -15.82
C ASN A 336 -0.85 11.82 -14.74
N ILE A 337 -0.07 11.42 -13.74
CA ILE A 337 -0.52 10.60 -12.61
C ILE A 337 -0.92 11.51 -11.46
N LYS A 338 -2.24 11.68 -11.25
CA LYS A 338 -2.81 12.59 -10.25
C LYS A 338 -3.53 11.86 -9.12
N SER A 339 -3.77 10.58 -9.29
CA SER A 339 -4.67 9.77 -8.46
C SER A 339 -4.14 9.57 -7.04
N ASN A 340 -2.93 9.04 -6.88
CA ASN A 340 -2.35 8.73 -5.58
C ASN A 340 -0.83 8.51 -5.65
N VAL A 341 -0.19 8.52 -4.47
CA VAL A 341 1.27 8.38 -4.33
C VAL A 341 1.74 6.97 -4.71
N ARG A 342 0.94 5.94 -4.43
CA ARG A 342 1.27 4.54 -4.76
C ARG A 342 1.42 4.33 -6.27
N GLU A 343 0.59 4.99 -7.08
CA GLU A 343 0.72 4.93 -8.54
C GLU A 343 1.93 5.71 -9.05
N LEU A 344 2.27 6.84 -8.43
CA LEU A 344 3.50 7.57 -8.74
C LEU A 344 4.74 6.69 -8.48
N GLU A 345 4.79 6.05 -7.31
CA GLU A 345 5.85 5.13 -6.91
C GLU A 345 5.93 3.92 -7.86
N GLY A 346 4.78 3.30 -8.18
CA GLY A 346 4.68 2.19 -9.12
C GLY A 346 5.15 2.55 -10.54
N ALA A 347 4.86 3.77 -11.00
CA ALA A 347 5.32 4.24 -12.30
C ALA A 347 6.85 4.40 -12.35
N ILE A 348 7.47 4.98 -11.31
CA ILE A 348 8.94 5.08 -11.21
C ILE A 348 9.57 3.70 -11.17
N ILE A 349 9.08 2.79 -10.32
CA ILE A 349 9.60 1.41 -10.22
C ILE A 349 9.51 0.72 -11.59
N SER A 350 8.36 0.85 -12.28
CA SER A 350 8.18 0.26 -13.61
C SER A 350 9.11 0.85 -14.65
N LEU A 351 9.37 2.16 -14.59
CA LEU A 351 10.27 2.86 -15.49
C LEU A 351 11.72 2.39 -15.29
N ILE A 352 12.18 2.36 -14.05
CA ILE A 352 13.52 1.89 -13.68
C ILE A 352 13.71 0.42 -14.09
N ALA A 353 12.73 -0.44 -13.78
CA ALA A 353 12.78 -1.84 -14.15
C ALA A 353 12.89 -2.03 -15.66
N GLN A 354 12.06 -1.33 -16.48
CA GLN A 354 12.10 -1.46 -17.92
C GLN A 354 13.40 -0.91 -18.53
N SER A 355 13.96 0.18 -17.99
CA SER A 355 15.25 0.71 -18.40
C SER A 355 16.38 -0.27 -18.08
N SER A 356 16.40 -0.81 -16.88
CA SER A 356 17.44 -1.75 -16.41
C SER A 356 17.42 -3.07 -17.22
N PHE A 357 16.22 -3.67 -17.42
CA PHE A 357 16.09 -4.94 -18.15
C PHE A 357 16.44 -4.80 -19.63
N ASN A 358 16.08 -3.68 -20.25
CA ASN A 358 16.33 -3.47 -21.68
C ASN A 358 17.71 -2.85 -21.96
N LYS A 359 18.51 -2.53 -20.92
CA LYS A 359 19.78 -1.77 -21.05
C LYS A 359 19.63 -0.51 -21.89
N LYS A 360 18.47 0.17 -21.79
CA LYS A 360 18.14 1.40 -22.51
C LYS A 360 18.08 2.56 -21.55
N GLU A 361 18.53 3.71 -21.97
CA GLU A 361 18.34 4.95 -21.25
C GLU A 361 16.85 5.24 -21.02
N VAL A 362 16.54 5.92 -19.91
CA VAL A 362 15.19 6.35 -19.59
C VAL A 362 14.82 7.47 -20.56
N THR A 363 13.87 7.20 -21.45
CA THR A 363 13.40 8.16 -22.47
C THR A 363 11.98 8.60 -22.19
N ILE A 364 11.59 9.75 -22.73
CA ILE A 364 10.21 10.27 -22.60
C ILE A 364 9.18 9.31 -23.24
N ASP A 365 9.54 8.59 -24.28
CA ASP A 365 8.64 7.65 -24.93
C ASP A 365 8.42 6.40 -24.07
N LEU A 366 9.45 5.94 -23.34
CA LEU A 366 9.30 4.89 -22.35
C LEU A 366 8.40 5.36 -21.20
N ALA A 367 8.59 6.58 -20.72
CA ALA A 367 7.74 7.18 -19.69
C ALA A 367 6.27 7.27 -20.15
N LYS A 368 6.00 7.65 -21.40
CA LYS A 368 4.63 7.66 -21.97
C LYS A 368 3.98 6.27 -21.90
N GLN A 369 4.72 5.24 -22.35
CA GLN A 369 4.22 3.86 -22.32
C GLN A 369 3.93 3.35 -20.90
N VAL A 370 4.77 3.71 -19.93
CA VAL A 370 4.56 3.37 -18.54
C VAL A 370 3.33 4.10 -17.99
N VAL A 371 3.29 5.42 -18.12
CA VAL A 371 2.19 6.27 -17.64
C VAL A 371 0.84 5.84 -18.20
N GLU A 372 0.78 5.48 -19.49
CA GLU A 372 -0.45 4.97 -20.10
C GLU A 372 -1.02 3.74 -19.40
N LYS A 373 -0.18 2.86 -18.86
CA LYS A 373 -0.64 1.66 -18.12
C LYS A 373 -1.30 2.04 -16.79
N PHE A 374 -0.79 3.08 -16.12
CA PHE A 374 -1.36 3.57 -14.86
C PHE A 374 -2.61 4.43 -15.09
N VAL A 375 -2.60 5.30 -16.08
CA VAL A 375 -3.73 6.21 -16.39
C VAL A 375 -4.90 5.47 -17.04
N LYS A 376 -4.64 4.47 -17.91
CA LYS A 376 -5.71 3.64 -18.51
C LYS A 376 -6.41 2.72 -17.52
N ASN A 377 -5.76 2.40 -16.38
CA ASN A 377 -6.39 1.61 -15.31
C ASN A 377 -7.28 2.43 -14.36
N VAL A 378 -7.28 3.75 -14.45
CA VAL A 378 -8.39 4.55 -13.93
C VAL A 378 -9.57 4.31 -14.87
N LYS A 379 -10.26 3.16 -14.70
CA LYS A 379 -11.64 3.02 -15.18
C LYS A 379 -12.32 4.27 -14.65
N ARG A 380 -12.65 5.23 -15.53
CA ARG A 380 -13.62 6.26 -15.20
C ARG A 380 -14.77 5.52 -14.55
N GLU A 381 -15.04 5.77 -13.27
CA GLU A 381 -16.28 5.29 -12.69
C GLU A 381 -17.37 5.90 -13.56
N VAL A 382 -17.91 5.06 -14.45
CA VAL A 382 -18.92 5.46 -15.40
C VAL A 382 -20.16 5.76 -14.57
N SER A 383 -20.40 7.04 -14.28
CA SER A 383 -21.59 7.48 -13.53
C SER A 383 -22.85 7.29 -14.40
N ILE A 384 -24.01 7.16 -13.76
CA ILE A 384 -25.29 7.06 -14.46
C ILE A 384 -25.51 8.31 -15.33
N ASP A 385 -25.11 9.48 -14.85
CA ASP A 385 -25.21 10.75 -15.60
C ASP A 385 -24.33 10.74 -16.86
N TYR A 386 -23.10 10.22 -16.75
CA TYR A 386 -22.23 10.08 -17.91
C TYR A 386 -22.81 9.12 -18.96
N ILE A 387 -23.43 8.02 -18.51
CA ILE A 387 -24.11 7.07 -19.42
C ILE A 387 -25.30 7.74 -20.10
N GLN A 388 -26.14 8.45 -19.36
CA GLN A 388 -27.28 9.17 -19.94
C GLN A 388 -26.82 10.18 -20.99
N LYS A 389 -25.77 10.98 -20.69
CA LYS A 389 -25.20 11.93 -21.61
C LYS A 389 -24.65 11.25 -22.87
N THR A 390 -23.86 10.18 -22.73
CA THR A 390 -23.29 9.45 -23.86
C THR A 390 -24.36 8.85 -24.78
N VAL A 391 -25.43 8.31 -24.17
CA VAL A 391 -26.55 7.74 -24.93
C VAL A 391 -27.36 8.84 -25.61
N SER A 392 -27.64 9.96 -24.91
CA SER A 392 -28.33 11.13 -25.47
C SER A 392 -27.60 11.72 -26.68
N ASP A 393 -26.28 11.91 -26.55
CA ASP A 393 -25.42 12.43 -27.64
C ASP A 393 -25.43 11.45 -28.84
N TYR A 394 -25.43 10.14 -28.60
CA TYR A 394 -25.44 9.15 -29.68
C TYR A 394 -26.77 9.17 -30.46
N PHE A 395 -27.91 9.32 -29.78
CA PHE A 395 -29.24 9.37 -30.39
C PHE A 395 -29.68 10.80 -30.77
N GLN A 396 -28.79 11.81 -30.57
CA GLN A 396 -29.09 13.23 -30.80
C GLN A 396 -30.37 13.69 -30.04
N LEU A 397 -30.47 13.30 -28.78
CA LEU A 397 -31.56 13.63 -27.87
C LEU A 397 -31.02 14.56 -26.76
N ASP A 398 -31.86 15.40 -26.22
CA ASP A 398 -31.58 16.09 -24.97
C ASP A 398 -31.89 15.19 -23.75
N LEU A 399 -31.26 15.47 -22.63
CA LEU A 399 -31.41 14.69 -21.40
C LEU A 399 -32.86 14.71 -20.90
N GLU A 400 -33.55 15.83 -21.03
CA GLU A 400 -34.94 15.98 -20.62
C GLU A 400 -35.86 15.06 -21.42
N THR A 401 -35.65 14.95 -22.74
CA THR A 401 -36.38 14.04 -23.61
C THR A 401 -36.09 12.57 -23.27
N LEU A 402 -34.84 12.22 -22.97
CA LEU A 402 -34.48 10.86 -22.54
C LEU A 402 -35.20 10.46 -21.26
N GLN A 403 -35.29 11.37 -20.29
CA GLN A 403 -35.95 11.13 -18.99
C GLN A 403 -37.48 11.25 -19.04
N SER A 404 -38.02 11.86 -20.11
CA SER A 404 -39.44 12.13 -20.26
C SER A 404 -40.27 10.85 -20.29
N LYS A 405 -41.60 10.98 -20.15
CA LYS A 405 -42.58 9.85 -20.25
C LYS A 405 -42.97 9.52 -21.69
N THR A 406 -42.31 10.10 -22.70
CA THR A 406 -42.61 9.85 -24.12
C THR A 406 -42.45 8.38 -24.51
N ARG A 407 -43.32 7.90 -25.40
CA ARG A 407 -43.33 6.52 -25.94
C ARG A 407 -42.78 6.42 -27.36
N LYS A 408 -42.17 7.48 -27.91
CA LYS A 408 -41.56 7.44 -29.24
C LYS A 408 -40.47 6.37 -29.27
N ARG A 409 -40.49 5.50 -30.27
CA ARG A 409 -39.67 4.28 -30.36
C ARG A 409 -38.17 4.57 -30.14
N HIS A 410 -37.60 5.58 -30.79
CA HIS A 410 -36.19 5.93 -30.69
C HIS A 410 -35.80 6.40 -29.28
N VAL A 411 -36.70 7.14 -28.58
CA VAL A 411 -36.45 7.60 -27.20
C VAL A 411 -36.55 6.43 -26.20
N VAL A 412 -37.50 5.53 -26.45
CA VAL A 412 -37.65 4.31 -25.62
C VAL A 412 -36.44 3.42 -25.76
N GLN A 413 -35.91 3.21 -26.97
CA GLN A 413 -34.69 2.44 -27.20
C GLN A 413 -33.46 3.09 -26.53
N ALA A 414 -33.29 4.40 -26.65
CA ALA A 414 -32.22 5.12 -25.99
C ALA A 414 -32.30 4.98 -24.45
N ARG A 415 -33.50 5.12 -23.90
CA ARG A 415 -33.72 4.95 -22.44
C ARG A 415 -33.42 3.52 -21.96
N GLN A 416 -33.83 2.51 -22.73
CA GLN A 416 -33.56 1.10 -22.43
C GLN A 416 -32.04 0.83 -22.45
N LEU A 417 -31.30 1.40 -23.43
CA LEU A 417 -29.85 1.31 -23.50
C LEU A 417 -29.17 2.02 -22.33
N ALA A 418 -29.64 3.21 -21.93
CA ALA A 418 -29.12 3.89 -20.76
C ALA A 418 -29.29 3.06 -19.47
N MET A 419 -30.46 2.46 -19.26
CA MET A 419 -30.71 1.55 -18.12
C MET A 419 -29.84 0.29 -18.17
N PHE A 420 -29.69 -0.31 -19.34
CA PHE A 420 -28.86 -1.49 -19.56
C PHE A 420 -27.38 -1.23 -19.25
N PHE A 421 -26.84 -0.14 -19.77
CA PHE A 421 -25.47 0.23 -19.51
C PHE A 421 -25.24 0.69 -18.07
N ALA A 422 -26.20 1.39 -17.45
CA ALA A 422 -26.13 1.74 -16.05
C ALA A 422 -26.02 0.50 -15.14
N LYS A 423 -26.81 -0.54 -15.41
CA LYS A 423 -26.70 -1.83 -14.70
C LYS A 423 -25.36 -2.53 -14.97
N LYS A 424 -24.83 -2.44 -16.19
CA LYS A 424 -23.59 -3.14 -16.60
C LYS A 424 -22.33 -2.47 -16.08
N PHE A 425 -22.28 -1.13 -16.06
CA PHE A 425 -21.07 -0.36 -15.77
C PHE A 425 -21.05 0.26 -14.37
N THR A 426 -22.21 0.29 -13.65
CA THR A 426 -22.28 0.85 -12.29
C THR A 426 -22.64 -0.23 -11.27
N LYS A 427 -22.30 0.01 -9.99
CA LYS A 427 -22.73 -0.83 -8.85
C LYS A 427 -24.06 -0.37 -8.25
N SER A 428 -24.79 0.53 -8.94
CA SER A 428 -26.04 1.11 -8.46
C SER A 428 -27.17 0.08 -8.42
N SER A 429 -28.04 0.16 -7.42
CA SER A 429 -29.23 -0.66 -7.33
C SER A 429 -30.21 -0.34 -8.48
N LEU A 430 -31.03 -1.32 -8.89
CA LEU A 430 -32.03 -1.11 -9.95
C LEU A 430 -33.02 0.02 -9.61
N ALA A 431 -33.32 0.21 -8.34
CA ALA A 431 -34.17 1.30 -7.88
C ALA A 431 -33.51 2.67 -8.10
N ASN A 432 -32.20 2.80 -7.77
CA ASN A 432 -31.46 4.01 -8.00
C ASN A 432 -31.29 4.34 -9.50
N ILE A 433 -31.03 3.32 -10.33
CA ILE A 433 -30.97 3.47 -11.79
C ILE A 433 -32.30 3.98 -12.33
N GLY A 434 -33.41 3.41 -11.89
CA GLY A 434 -34.76 3.82 -12.32
C GLY A 434 -35.07 5.26 -11.92
N SER A 435 -34.81 5.62 -10.68
CA SER A 435 -35.03 6.96 -10.15
C SER A 435 -34.24 8.03 -10.92
N GLN A 436 -32.98 7.77 -11.29
CA GLN A 436 -32.15 8.71 -12.04
C GLN A 436 -32.48 8.76 -13.55
N ILE A 437 -33.06 7.71 -14.13
CA ILE A 437 -33.38 7.68 -15.57
C ILE A 437 -34.91 7.86 -15.78
N GLY A 438 -35.42 9.00 -15.29
CA GLY A 438 -36.80 9.46 -15.51
C GLY A 438 -37.82 8.87 -14.54
N ASP A 439 -37.43 8.68 -13.28
CA ASP A 439 -38.28 8.24 -12.16
C ASP A 439 -39.07 6.97 -12.48
N ARG A 440 -38.35 5.89 -12.79
CA ARG A 440 -38.90 4.56 -13.14
C ARG A 440 -38.67 3.59 -11.99
N ASP A 441 -39.57 2.63 -11.86
CA ASP A 441 -39.46 1.56 -10.90
C ASP A 441 -38.39 0.51 -11.30
N HIS A 442 -37.95 -0.28 -10.35
CA HIS A 442 -36.93 -1.34 -10.55
C HIS A 442 -37.37 -2.39 -11.55
N ALA A 443 -38.71 -2.68 -11.67
CA ALA A 443 -39.26 -3.63 -12.60
C ALA A 443 -39.11 -3.14 -14.05
N THR A 444 -39.31 -1.83 -14.27
CA THR A 444 -39.10 -1.19 -15.57
C THR A 444 -37.63 -1.31 -16.01
N VAL A 445 -36.65 -1.09 -15.09
CA VAL A 445 -35.22 -1.24 -15.39
C VAL A 445 -34.90 -2.70 -15.73
N LEU A 446 -35.44 -3.66 -14.98
CA LEU A 446 -35.20 -5.07 -15.24
C LEU A 446 -35.78 -5.51 -16.60
N HIS A 447 -36.98 -5.02 -16.92
CA HIS A 447 -37.63 -5.25 -18.22
C HIS A 447 -36.84 -4.64 -19.37
N ALA A 448 -36.34 -3.42 -19.20
CA ALA A 448 -35.51 -2.75 -20.19
C ALA A 448 -34.24 -3.57 -20.48
N CYS A 449 -33.55 -4.07 -19.45
CA CYS A 449 -32.36 -4.92 -19.63
C CYS A 449 -32.68 -6.19 -20.43
N LYS A 450 -33.76 -6.91 -20.07
CA LYS A 450 -34.17 -8.11 -20.81
C LYS A 450 -34.54 -7.81 -22.28
N THR A 451 -35.20 -6.67 -22.52
CA THR A 451 -35.55 -6.25 -23.88
C THR A 451 -34.28 -5.94 -24.70
N VAL A 452 -33.29 -5.29 -24.13
CA VAL A 452 -32.01 -5.02 -24.80
C VAL A 452 -31.29 -6.32 -25.12
N ASP A 453 -31.20 -7.27 -24.17
CA ASP A 453 -30.58 -8.59 -24.40
C ASP A 453 -31.25 -9.33 -25.56
N ASN A 454 -32.57 -9.30 -25.63
CA ASN A 454 -33.33 -9.92 -26.73
C ASN A 454 -33.08 -9.21 -28.09
N LEU A 455 -33.02 -7.85 -28.09
CA LEU A 455 -32.78 -7.07 -29.30
C LEU A 455 -31.35 -7.26 -29.83
N ILE A 456 -30.37 -7.43 -28.98
CA ILE A 456 -28.97 -7.74 -29.37
C ILE A 456 -28.93 -9.04 -30.19
N SER A 457 -29.76 -10.02 -29.85
CA SER A 457 -29.79 -11.33 -30.53
C SER A 457 -30.61 -11.32 -31.83
N THR A 458 -31.63 -10.43 -31.94
CA THR A 458 -32.62 -10.45 -33.03
C THR A 458 -32.46 -9.31 -34.04
N ASP A 459 -31.87 -8.19 -33.67
CA ASP A 459 -31.73 -6.98 -34.50
C ASP A 459 -30.28 -6.56 -34.69
N LYS A 460 -29.76 -6.77 -35.91
CA LYS A 460 -28.35 -6.40 -36.25
C LYS A 460 -28.06 -4.91 -36.13
N GLN A 461 -29.02 -4.05 -36.42
CA GLN A 461 -28.85 -2.61 -36.32
C GLN A 461 -28.80 -2.16 -34.86
N PHE A 462 -29.67 -2.75 -34.02
CA PHE A 462 -29.65 -2.47 -32.58
C PHE A 462 -28.39 -2.97 -31.93
N LYS A 463 -27.86 -4.12 -32.33
CA LYS A 463 -26.56 -4.63 -31.88
C LYS A 463 -25.44 -3.62 -32.17
N LYS A 464 -25.44 -3.00 -33.36
CA LYS A 464 -24.46 -1.95 -33.69
C LYS A 464 -24.54 -0.75 -32.74
N TYR A 465 -25.74 -0.31 -32.36
CA TYR A 465 -25.91 0.76 -31.35
C TYR A 465 -25.28 0.36 -30.00
N VAL A 466 -25.49 -0.87 -29.56
CA VAL A 466 -24.90 -1.38 -28.34
C VAL A 466 -23.38 -1.39 -28.41
N ASP A 467 -22.79 -1.90 -29.49
CA ASP A 467 -21.36 -2.01 -29.68
C ASP A 467 -20.68 -0.61 -29.76
N ASP A 468 -21.29 0.35 -30.46
CA ASP A 468 -20.79 1.71 -30.61
C ASP A 468 -20.82 2.47 -29.26
N ILE A 469 -21.93 2.36 -28.52
CA ILE A 469 -22.05 3.00 -27.20
C ILE A 469 -21.13 2.32 -26.18
N HIS A 470 -21.01 0.99 -26.23
CA HIS A 470 -20.08 0.24 -25.38
C HIS A 470 -18.63 0.71 -25.58
N LYS A 471 -18.21 0.90 -26.84
CA LYS A 471 -16.88 1.48 -27.14
C LYS A 471 -16.70 2.86 -26.52
N LYS A 472 -17.68 3.76 -26.64
CA LYS A 472 -17.61 5.12 -26.10
C LYS A 472 -17.60 5.15 -24.55
N LEU A 473 -18.24 4.18 -23.90
CA LEU A 473 -18.25 4.07 -22.43
C LEU A 473 -17.01 3.36 -21.87
N SER A 474 -16.31 2.59 -22.70
CA SER A 474 -15.10 1.84 -22.33
C SER A 474 -13.80 2.62 -22.58
N LEU A 475 -13.87 3.78 -23.26
CA LEU A 475 -12.78 4.73 -23.48
C LEU A 475 -12.71 5.74 -22.34
#